data_40ba2c6f02bbf3f260bb307ad93deb4b
#
_entry.id   40ba2c6f02bbf3f260bb307ad93deb4b
#
_cell.length_a   1.000
_cell.length_b   1.000
_cell.length_c   1.000
_cell.angle_alpha   90.00
_cell.angle_beta   90.00
_cell.angle_gamma   90.00
#
_symmetry.space_group_name_H-M   'P 1'
#
loop_
_entity.id
_entity.type
_entity.pdbx_description
1 polymer ?
#
loop_
_entity_poly.entity_id
_entity_poly.type
_entity_poly.pdbx_seq_one_letter_code
_entity_poly.pdbx_strand_id
1 'polypeptide(L)'
;VPDPHAVGKDRIVDAAYAAANFPLPVITVDLGTATTFNVVDENRVFRGGVICPGLSTGLRALGERCAQLPQVHLSSPKNAIGTNTESCMLSGSVLGTAVLLDGIAARIEEELGRPATLVVTGGLAKYVTPLCRHPLTYDPELLLKGLALLYQLNAPQQHHHPAGGRKPHGKNFRRHRPFRRERHETEAKAG
;
A
#
# COMPACT_ATOMS: atom_id res chain seq x y z
N VAL A 1 -9.96 -1.48 -12.46
CA VAL A 1 -10.09 -2.96 -12.48
C VAL A 1 -11.55 -3.35 -12.36
N PRO A 2 -12.02 -4.45 -13.02
CA PRO A 2 -13.43 -4.87 -12.99
C PRO A 2 -13.91 -5.29 -11.59
N ASP A 3 -13.06 -5.96 -10.80
CA ASP A 3 -13.35 -6.35 -9.43
C ASP A 3 -12.25 -5.86 -8.48
N PRO A 4 -12.48 -4.75 -7.76
CA PRO A 4 -11.53 -4.24 -6.78
C PRO A 4 -11.30 -5.18 -5.58
N HIS A 5 -12.26 -6.04 -5.25
CA HIS A 5 -12.16 -6.96 -4.11
C HIS A 5 -11.22 -8.15 -4.38
N ALA A 6 -10.96 -8.46 -5.65
CA ALA A 6 -10.00 -9.48 -6.06
C ALA A 6 -8.54 -8.99 -6.00
N VAL A 7 -8.30 -7.70 -5.81
CA VAL A 7 -6.94 -7.16 -5.69
C VAL A 7 -6.40 -7.36 -4.29
N GLY A 8 -5.16 -7.87 -4.17
CA GLY A 8 -4.47 -7.99 -2.88
C GLY A 8 -4.43 -6.65 -2.13
N LYS A 9 -4.70 -6.69 -0.83
CA LYS A 9 -4.81 -5.46 -0.02
C LYS A 9 -3.51 -4.70 0.08
N ASP A 10 -2.38 -5.39 0.14
CA ASP A 10 -1.03 -4.83 0.07
C ASP A 10 -0.82 -4.00 -1.19
N ARG A 11 -1.23 -4.52 -2.34
CA ARG A 11 -1.14 -3.82 -3.63
C ARG A 11 -1.95 -2.52 -3.66
N ILE A 12 -3.14 -2.54 -3.05
CA ILE A 12 -4.00 -1.34 -2.94
C ILE A 12 -3.36 -0.31 -2.01
N VAL A 13 -2.79 -0.76 -0.89
CA VAL A 13 -2.13 0.12 0.10
C VAL A 13 -0.95 0.85 -0.53
N ASP A 14 -0.05 0.11 -1.22
CA ASP A 14 1.10 0.68 -1.91
C ASP A 14 0.68 1.69 -2.97
N ALA A 15 -0.31 1.30 -3.81
CA ALA A 15 -0.83 2.14 -4.87
C ALA A 15 -1.50 3.42 -4.33
N ALA A 16 -2.26 3.32 -3.23
CA ALA A 16 -2.93 4.46 -2.61
C ALA A 16 -1.93 5.48 -2.06
N TYR A 17 -0.89 4.99 -1.34
CA TYR A 17 0.16 5.88 -0.84
C TYR A 17 0.94 6.53 -1.97
N ALA A 18 1.34 5.74 -2.97
CA ALA A 18 2.08 6.26 -4.10
C ALA A 18 1.29 7.31 -4.88
N ALA A 19 0.00 7.06 -5.14
CA ALA A 19 -0.87 8.02 -5.81
C ALA A 19 -1.06 9.33 -5.04
N ALA A 20 -0.96 9.29 -3.70
CA ALA A 20 -1.09 10.48 -2.86
C ALA A 20 0.20 11.31 -2.77
N ASN A 21 1.37 10.69 -2.92
CA ASN A 21 2.66 11.30 -2.56
C ASN A 21 3.66 11.41 -3.70
N PHE A 22 3.41 10.79 -4.86
CA PHE A 22 4.31 10.81 -6.01
C PHE A 22 3.61 11.38 -7.25
N PRO A 23 4.37 11.91 -8.23
CA PRO A 23 3.82 12.34 -9.52
C PRO A 23 3.11 11.20 -10.24
N LEU A 24 1.97 11.50 -10.87
CA LEU A 24 1.17 10.56 -11.66
C LEU A 24 1.47 10.69 -13.15
N PRO A 25 1.35 9.59 -13.92
CA PRO A 25 1.05 8.24 -13.47
C PRO A 25 2.18 7.64 -12.62
N VAL A 26 1.85 6.67 -11.75
CA VAL A 26 2.83 6.01 -10.88
C VAL A 26 2.72 4.49 -10.99
N ILE A 27 3.87 3.84 -11.01
CA ILE A 27 4.04 2.38 -10.97
C ILE A 27 4.70 2.05 -9.63
N THR A 28 4.04 1.27 -8.77
CA THR A 28 4.70 0.70 -7.58
C THR A 28 5.17 -0.71 -7.87
N VAL A 29 6.36 -1.05 -7.40
CA VAL A 29 6.92 -2.41 -7.53
C VAL A 29 7.30 -2.91 -6.15
N ASP A 30 6.68 -4.02 -5.72
CA ASP A 30 7.08 -4.71 -4.49
C ASP A 30 7.91 -5.96 -4.84
N LEU A 31 9.13 -6.03 -4.31
CA LEU A 31 10.07 -7.15 -4.46
C LEU A 31 9.99 -8.05 -3.21
N GLY A 32 8.88 -8.76 -3.09
CA GLY A 32 8.58 -9.72 -2.04
C GLY A 32 8.67 -11.19 -2.48
N THR A 33 7.78 -12.04 -1.95
CA THR A 33 7.61 -13.44 -2.36
C THR A 33 7.18 -13.54 -3.83
N ALA A 34 6.34 -12.64 -4.27
CA ALA A 34 6.12 -12.32 -5.67
C ALA A 34 6.72 -10.94 -5.97
N THR A 35 7.03 -10.67 -7.24
CA THR A 35 7.30 -9.31 -7.73
C THR A 35 6.01 -8.77 -8.32
N THR A 36 5.44 -7.74 -7.71
CA THR A 36 4.17 -7.17 -8.14
C THR A 36 4.35 -5.74 -8.63
N PHE A 37 3.74 -5.43 -9.77
CA PHE A 37 3.64 -4.06 -10.30
C PHE A 37 2.21 -3.58 -10.15
N ASN A 38 2.01 -2.37 -9.69
CA ASN A 38 0.70 -1.75 -9.58
C ASN A 38 0.72 -0.40 -10.27
N VAL A 39 -0.25 -0.14 -11.10
CA VAL A 39 -0.31 1.04 -11.96
C VAL A 39 -1.48 1.93 -11.55
N VAL A 40 -1.17 3.19 -11.26
CA VAL A 40 -2.18 4.24 -11.06
C VAL A 40 -1.95 5.30 -12.14
N ASP A 41 -2.98 5.56 -12.94
CA ASP A 41 -2.91 6.52 -14.03
C ASP A 41 -2.98 7.99 -13.56
N GLU A 42 -2.89 8.92 -14.48
CA GLU A 42 -2.96 10.36 -14.23
C GLU A 42 -4.29 10.83 -13.61
N ASN A 43 -5.35 10.04 -13.78
CA ASN A 43 -6.68 10.32 -13.22
C ASN A 43 -6.89 9.67 -11.84
N ARG A 44 -5.80 9.15 -11.21
CA ARG A 44 -5.82 8.42 -9.95
C ARG A 44 -6.61 7.11 -9.99
N VAL A 45 -6.77 6.52 -11.17
CA VAL A 45 -7.45 5.24 -11.34
C VAL A 45 -6.45 4.10 -11.26
N PHE A 46 -6.71 3.13 -10.38
CA PHE A 46 -5.94 1.90 -10.33
C PHE A 46 -6.25 1.04 -11.56
N ARG A 47 -5.28 0.91 -12.45
CA ARG A 47 -5.42 0.22 -13.73
C ARG A 47 -5.23 -1.29 -13.63
N GLY A 48 -4.62 -1.77 -12.55
CA GLY A 48 -4.18 -3.15 -12.39
C GLY A 48 -2.67 -3.24 -12.31
N GLY A 49 -2.08 -4.26 -12.94
CA GLY A 49 -0.62 -4.41 -12.94
C GLY A 49 -0.14 -5.78 -13.36
N VAL A 50 1.09 -6.11 -12.98
CA VAL A 50 1.76 -7.35 -13.36
C VAL A 50 2.18 -8.10 -12.09
N ILE A 51 2.14 -9.43 -12.12
CA ILE A 51 2.63 -10.31 -11.06
C ILE A 51 3.61 -11.31 -11.67
N CYS A 52 4.83 -11.32 -11.14
CA CYS A 52 5.91 -12.22 -11.55
C CYS A 52 6.38 -13.04 -10.34
N PRO A 53 7.07 -14.17 -10.58
CA PRO A 53 7.78 -14.87 -9.50
C PRO A 53 8.74 -13.91 -8.81
N GLY A 54 8.76 -13.92 -7.47
CA GLY A 54 9.72 -13.13 -6.71
C GLY A 54 11.14 -13.67 -6.86
N LEU A 55 12.12 -12.79 -6.68
CA LEU A 55 13.55 -13.09 -6.83
C LEU A 55 13.99 -14.34 -6.02
N SER A 56 13.69 -14.37 -4.72
CA SER A 56 14.03 -15.53 -3.88
C SER A 56 13.25 -16.79 -4.26
N THR A 57 12.00 -16.63 -4.67
CA THR A 57 11.15 -17.74 -5.12
C THR A 57 11.71 -18.38 -6.38
N GLY A 58 12.12 -17.56 -7.35
CA GLY A 58 12.75 -18.05 -8.60
C GLY A 58 14.10 -18.73 -8.34
N LEU A 59 14.97 -18.09 -7.54
CA LEU A 59 16.28 -18.64 -7.23
C LEU A 59 16.17 -19.98 -6.48
N ARG A 60 15.27 -20.07 -5.52
CA ARG A 60 14.99 -21.31 -4.78
C ARG A 60 14.44 -22.41 -5.69
N ALA A 61 13.51 -22.07 -6.57
CA ALA A 61 12.92 -23.03 -7.51
C ALA A 61 13.96 -23.65 -8.43
N LEU A 62 14.98 -22.89 -8.87
CA LEU A 62 16.11 -23.43 -9.63
C LEU A 62 16.86 -24.52 -8.85
N GLY A 63 17.24 -24.26 -7.58
CA GLY A 63 17.93 -25.22 -6.75
C GLY A 63 17.09 -26.43 -6.33
N GLU A 64 15.77 -26.31 -6.23
CA GLU A 64 14.87 -27.40 -5.84
C GLU A 64 14.45 -28.28 -7.02
N ARG A 65 14.31 -27.70 -8.21
CA ARG A 65 13.72 -28.39 -9.37
C ARG A 65 14.74 -28.79 -10.45
N CYS A 66 15.94 -28.25 -10.40
CA CYS A 66 17.00 -28.56 -11.36
C CYS A 66 18.10 -29.37 -10.65
N ALA A 67 18.15 -30.66 -10.93
CA ALA A 67 19.02 -31.62 -10.22
C ALA A 67 20.52 -31.26 -10.20
N GLN A 68 20.99 -30.44 -11.15
CA GLN A 68 22.40 -30.03 -11.23
C GLN A 68 22.69 -28.64 -10.66
N LEU A 69 21.64 -27.90 -10.20
CA LEU A 69 21.83 -26.57 -9.67
C LEU A 69 21.89 -26.60 -8.13
N PRO A 70 22.93 -25.98 -7.52
CA PRO A 70 23.04 -25.93 -6.06
C PRO A 70 22.05 -24.94 -5.43
N GLN A 71 21.86 -25.06 -4.12
CA GLN A 71 21.25 -23.99 -3.33
C GLN A 71 22.22 -22.81 -3.25
N VAL A 72 21.78 -21.62 -3.62
CA VAL A 72 22.61 -20.42 -3.67
C VAL A 72 22.05 -19.34 -2.74
N HIS A 73 22.92 -18.72 -1.94
CA HIS A 73 22.56 -17.57 -1.12
C HIS A 73 22.50 -16.30 -1.95
N LEU A 74 21.45 -15.52 -1.75
CA LEU A 74 21.23 -14.28 -2.50
C LEU A 74 22.33 -13.26 -2.22
N SER A 75 23.00 -12.81 -3.27
CA SER A 75 23.97 -11.72 -3.26
C SER A 75 23.97 -11.00 -4.61
N SER A 76 24.49 -9.77 -4.65
CA SER A 76 24.57 -9.03 -5.91
C SER A 76 25.65 -9.63 -6.83
N PRO A 77 25.34 -9.86 -8.11
CA PRO A 77 26.32 -10.37 -9.07
C PRO A 77 27.40 -9.30 -9.36
N LYS A 78 28.64 -9.73 -9.49
CA LYS A 78 29.75 -8.83 -9.85
C LYS A 78 29.75 -8.48 -11.35
N ASN A 79 29.36 -9.42 -12.18
CA ASN A 79 29.34 -9.30 -13.65
C ASN A 79 28.05 -9.93 -14.20
N ALA A 80 27.64 -9.46 -15.39
CA ALA A 80 26.51 -10.07 -16.10
C ALA A 80 26.83 -11.49 -16.57
N ILE A 81 28.06 -11.76 -16.97
CA ILE A 81 28.53 -13.08 -17.36
C ILE A 81 29.09 -13.78 -16.13
N GLY A 82 28.39 -14.81 -15.64
CA GLY A 82 28.88 -15.70 -14.60
C GLY A 82 29.92 -16.67 -15.15
N THR A 83 30.90 -17.04 -14.33
CA THR A 83 31.99 -17.96 -14.71
C THR A 83 31.89 -19.33 -14.05
N ASN A 84 30.91 -19.51 -13.17
CA ASN A 84 30.54 -20.77 -12.54
C ASN A 84 29.03 -20.81 -12.32
N THR A 85 28.48 -21.97 -11.96
CA THR A 85 27.03 -22.18 -11.79
C THR A 85 26.41 -21.18 -10.84
N GLU A 86 27.00 -20.94 -9.66
CA GLU A 86 26.49 -20.02 -8.66
C GLU A 86 26.43 -18.57 -9.21
N SER A 87 27.51 -18.07 -9.79
CA SER A 87 27.55 -16.71 -10.36
C SER A 87 26.61 -16.57 -11.56
N CYS A 88 26.39 -17.61 -12.36
CA CYS A 88 25.38 -17.61 -13.41
C CYS A 88 23.97 -17.51 -12.85
N MET A 89 23.66 -18.29 -11.79
CA MET A 89 22.34 -18.26 -11.13
C MET A 89 22.07 -16.88 -10.50
N LEU A 90 23.05 -16.30 -9.83
CA LEU A 90 22.95 -14.97 -9.24
C LEU A 90 22.75 -13.89 -10.31
N SER A 91 23.53 -13.92 -11.38
CA SER A 91 23.38 -12.99 -12.48
C SER A 91 21.99 -13.11 -13.12
N GLY A 92 21.57 -14.33 -13.46
CA GLY A 92 20.25 -14.56 -14.05
C GLY A 92 19.11 -14.13 -13.14
N SER A 93 19.21 -14.37 -11.83
CA SER A 93 18.16 -14.03 -10.88
C SER A 93 18.15 -12.53 -10.55
N VAL A 94 19.26 -11.96 -10.13
CA VAL A 94 19.31 -10.58 -9.62
C VAL A 94 19.31 -9.56 -10.76
N LEU A 95 20.26 -9.69 -11.71
CA LEU A 95 20.31 -8.81 -12.87
C LEU A 95 19.09 -9.05 -13.78
N GLY A 96 18.65 -10.32 -13.94
CA GLY A 96 17.43 -10.65 -14.66
C GLY A 96 16.20 -9.95 -14.08
N THR A 97 16.09 -9.85 -12.75
CA THR A 97 15.02 -9.10 -12.08
C THR A 97 15.13 -7.60 -12.36
N ALA A 98 16.33 -7.01 -12.35
CA ALA A 98 16.52 -5.60 -12.69
C ALA A 98 16.07 -5.30 -14.14
N VAL A 99 16.48 -6.15 -15.10
CA VAL A 99 16.06 -6.03 -16.50
C VAL A 99 14.54 -6.23 -16.66
N LEU A 100 13.95 -7.13 -15.88
CA LEU A 100 12.50 -7.32 -15.85
C LEU A 100 11.80 -6.05 -15.36
N LEU A 101 12.30 -5.41 -14.28
CA LEU A 101 11.75 -4.15 -13.81
C LEU A 101 11.79 -3.07 -14.89
N ASP A 102 12.97 -2.86 -15.49
CA ASP A 102 13.18 -1.87 -16.55
C ASP A 102 12.24 -2.14 -17.74
N GLY A 103 12.20 -3.40 -18.19
CA GLY A 103 11.41 -3.79 -19.36
C GLY A 103 9.89 -3.72 -19.13
N ILE A 104 9.41 -4.13 -17.96
CA ILE A 104 7.97 -4.04 -17.61
C ILE A 104 7.57 -2.58 -17.42
N ALA A 105 8.39 -1.76 -16.76
CA ALA A 105 8.11 -0.32 -16.60
C ALA A 105 7.97 0.35 -17.98
N ALA A 106 8.92 0.13 -18.88
CA ALA A 106 8.87 0.67 -20.23
C ALA A 106 7.60 0.23 -21.00
N ARG A 107 7.20 -1.04 -20.90
CA ARG A 107 5.96 -1.54 -21.53
C ARG A 107 4.71 -0.89 -20.97
N ILE A 108 4.66 -0.66 -19.67
CA ILE A 108 3.54 0.04 -19.02
C ILE A 108 3.49 1.50 -19.47
N GLU A 109 4.63 2.17 -19.59
CA GLU A 109 4.71 3.54 -20.09
C GLU A 109 4.27 3.65 -21.56
N GLU A 110 4.66 2.69 -22.41
CA GLU A 110 4.17 2.58 -23.79
C GLU A 110 2.63 2.48 -23.81
N GLU A 111 2.04 1.64 -22.95
CA GLU A 111 0.57 1.47 -22.86
C GLU A 111 -0.14 2.72 -22.31
N LEU A 112 0.49 3.42 -21.35
CA LEU A 112 -0.02 4.68 -20.82
C LEU A 112 0.17 5.86 -21.76
N GLY A 113 1.05 5.72 -22.78
CA GLY A 113 1.39 6.78 -23.73
C GLY A 113 2.22 7.92 -23.12
N ARG A 114 2.84 7.70 -21.95
CA ARG A 114 3.65 8.70 -21.24
C ARG A 114 4.56 8.07 -20.18
N PRO A 115 5.64 8.78 -19.77
CA PRO A 115 6.47 8.36 -18.65
C PRO A 115 5.70 8.27 -17.35
N ALA A 116 6.10 7.34 -16.47
CA ALA A 116 5.52 7.13 -15.15
C ALA A 116 6.60 7.23 -14.07
N THR A 117 6.20 7.64 -12.86
CA THR A 117 7.07 7.57 -11.69
C THR A 117 7.16 6.11 -11.24
N LEU A 118 8.38 5.56 -11.16
CA LEU A 118 8.61 4.20 -10.67
C LEU A 118 9.03 4.24 -9.20
N VAL A 119 8.24 3.62 -8.33
CA VAL A 119 8.50 3.51 -6.88
C VAL A 119 8.68 2.05 -6.54
N VAL A 120 9.84 1.68 -5.99
CA VAL A 120 10.21 0.30 -5.68
C VAL A 120 10.28 0.11 -4.17
N THR A 121 9.69 -0.98 -3.68
CA THR A 121 9.69 -1.38 -2.27
C THR A 121 10.03 -2.88 -2.15
N GLY A 122 9.97 -3.40 -0.94
CA GLY A 122 10.21 -4.80 -0.64
C GLY A 122 11.61 -5.10 -0.13
N GLY A 123 11.73 -6.18 0.65
CA GLY A 123 12.96 -6.54 1.36
C GLY A 123 14.13 -6.91 0.46
N LEU A 124 13.87 -7.28 -0.79
CA LEU A 124 14.89 -7.67 -1.77
C LEU A 124 15.28 -6.54 -2.72
N ALA A 125 14.60 -5.40 -2.66
CA ALA A 125 14.83 -4.26 -3.55
C ALA A 125 16.29 -3.76 -3.51
N LYS A 126 16.94 -3.78 -2.35
CA LYS A 126 18.35 -3.37 -2.18
C LYS A 126 19.35 -4.12 -3.07
N TYR A 127 19.04 -5.35 -3.48
CA TYR A 127 19.91 -6.12 -4.40
C TYR A 127 19.68 -5.79 -5.86
N VAL A 128 18.48 -5.32 -6.21
CA VAL A 128 18.00 -5.15 -7.58
C VAL A 128 18.09 -3.70 -8.04
N THR A 129 17.63 -2.75 -7.22
CA THR A 129 17.53 -1.32 -7.59
C THR A 129 18.85 -0.68 -8.06
N PRO A 130 20.05 -1.04 -7.51
CA PRO A 130 21.30 -0.50 -8.02
C PRO A 130 21.67 -0.97 -9.44
N LEU A 131 20.99 -2.00 -9.95
CA LEU A 131 21.25 -2.58 -11.26
C LEU A 131 20.21 -2.15 -12.31
N CYS A 132 19.14 -1.47 -11.90
CA CYS A 132 18.12 -0.94 -12.78
C CYS A 132 18.66 0.25 -13.58
N ARG A 133 18.18 0.41 -14.81
CA ARG A 133 18.50 1.55 -15.68
C ARG A 133 17.38 2.57 -15.71
N HIS A 134 16.15 2.13 -15.50
CA HIS A 134 15.00 3.01 -15.42
C HIS A 134 15.13 3.90 -14.16
N PRO A 135 14.87 5.20 -14.24
CA PRO A 135 14.83 6.07 -13.07
C PRO A 135 13.79 5.58 -12.08
N LEU A 136 14.17 5.42 -10.83
CA LEU A 136 13.28 4.90 -9.79
C LEU A 136 13.54 5.57 -8.44
N THR A 137 12.53 5.52 -7.58
CA THR A 137 12.63 5.85 -6.15
C THR A 137 12.52 4.56 -5.34
N TYR A 138 13.50 4.29 -4.49
CA TYR A 138 13.43 3.17 -3.54
C TYR A 138 12.85 3.66 -2.21
N ASP A 139 11.71 3.13 -1.80
CA ASP A 139 11.06 3.40 -0.52
C ASP A 139 10.80 2.09 0.24
N PRO A 140 11.68 1.70 1.17
CA PRO A 140 11.53 0.44 1.92
C PRO A 140 10.32 0.42 2.87
N GLU A 141 9.75 1.58 3.16
CA GLU A 141 8.63 1.74 4.10
C GLU A 141 7.29 2.04 3.40
N LEU A 142 7.22 1.89 2.08
CA LEU A 142 6.05 2.26 1.26
C LEU A 142 4.75 1.68 1.84
N LEU A 143 4.73 0.38 2.14
CA LEU A 143 3.57 -0.30 2.71
C LEU A 143 3.18 0.26 4.09
N LEU A 144 4.17 0.48 4.98
CA LEU A 144 3.91 1.02 6.31
C LEU A 144 3.34 2.44 6.26
N LYS A 145 3.91 3.28 5.39
CA LYS A 145 3.41 4.63 5.13
C LYS A 145 1.99 4.60 4.55
N GLY A 146 1.72 3.66 3.65
CA GLY A 146 0.39 3.44 3.09
C GLY A 146 -0.65 3.02 4.14
N LEU A 147 -0.29 2.10 5.03
CA LEU A 147 -1.15 1.71 6.16
C LEU A 147 -1.42 2.89 7.09
N ALA A 148 -0.40 3.70 7.41
CA ALA A 148 -0.55 4.89 8.23
C ALA A 148 -1.50 5.92 7.57
N LEU A 149 -1.34 6.15 6.27
CA LEU A 149 -2.23 7.04 5.50
C LEU A 149 -3.68 6.56 5.56
N LEU A 150 -3.92 5.27 5.27
CA LEU A 150 -5.27 4.70 5.29
C LEU A 150 -5.88 4.72 6.69
N TYR A 151 -5.08 4.47 7.74
CA TYR A 151 -5.53 4.60 9.12
C TYR A 151 -5.99 6.03 9.43
N GLN A 152 -5.21 7.05 9.05
CA GLN A 152 -5.57 8.45 9.25
C GLN A 152 -6.86 8.84 8.51
N LEU A 153 -7.03 8.36 7.28
CA LEU A 153 -8.23 8.64 6.47
C LEU A 153 -9.51 7.99 7.03
N ASN A 154 -9.37 6.85 7.74
CA ASN A 154 -10.49 6.10 8.31
C ASN A 154 -10.62 6.23 9.83
N ALA A 155 -9.69 6.92 10.50
CA ALA A 155 -9.79 7.17 11.94
C ALA A 155 -11.05 8.00 12.24
N PRO A 156 -11.87 7.61 13.25
CA PRO A 156 -12.99 8.44 13.68
C PRO A 156 -12.47 9.83 14.04
N GLN A 157 -13.04 10.86 13.43
CA GLN A 157 -12.74 12.23 13.86
C GLN A 157 -13.13 12.33 15.34
N GLN A 158 -12.15 12.44 16.21
CA GLN A 158 -12.40 12.78 17.60
C GLN A 158 -13.00 14.19 17.59
N HIS A 159 -14.33 14.27 17.68
CA HIS A 159 -14.98 15.52 18.01
C HIS A 159 -14.39 16.01 19.33
N HIS A 160 -13.53 16.99 19.29
CA HIS A 160 -13.14 17.76 20.45
C HIS A 160 -14.43 18.37 21.01
N HIS A 161 -15.00 17.72 22.04
CA HIS A 161 -15.96 18.41 22.90
C HIS A 161 -15.17 19.55 23.56
N PRO A 162 -15.53 20.82 23.32
CA PRO A 162 -14.95 21.89 24.11
C PRO A 162 -15.31 21.63 25.56
N ALA A 163 -14.28 21.55 26.39
CA ALA A 163 -14.40 21.36 27.84
C ALA A 163 -15.46 22.32 28.34
N GLY A 164 -16.53 21.75 28.90
CA GLY A 164 -17.67 22.49 29.43
C GLY A 164 -17.21 23.54 30.45
N GLY A 165 -17.47 24.80 30.12
CA GLY A 165 -17.26 25.92 31.02
C GLY A 165 -17.99 25.67 32.34
N ARG A 166 -17.25 25.68 33.44
CA ARG A 166 -17.78 25.69 34.82
C ARG A 166 -18.75 26.86 34.94
N LYS A 167 -20.04 26.57 35.15
CA LYS A 167 -21.01 27.57 35.58
C LYS A 167 -20.64 27.99 37.02
N PRO A 168 -20.61 29.29 37.35
CA PRO A 168 -20.39 29.73 38.69
C PRO A 168 -21.60 29.43 39.58
N HIS A 169 -21.33 28.91 40.77
CA HIS A 169 -22.28 28.76 41.84
C HIS A 169 -22.92 30.12 42.18
N GLY A 170 -24.20 30.28 41.95
CA GLY A 170 -25.03 31.37 42.44
C GLY A 170 -25.97 30.89 43.52
N LYS A 171 -25.90 31.58 44.66
CA LYS A 171 -26.49 31.30 45.96
C LYS A 171 -28.03 31.29 45.94
N ASN A 172 -28.55 30.44 46.87
CA ASN A 172 -29.87 30.37 47.39
C ASN A 172 -30.68 31.66 47.43
N PHE A 173 -31.95 31.57 47.01
CA PHE A 173 -33.02 32.30 47.68
C PHE A 173 -34.26 31.40 47.79
N ARG A 174 -34.63 31.09 49.07
CA ARG A 174 -35.91 30.50 49.46
C ARG A 174 -37.04 31.51 49.18
N ARG A 175 -38.21 31.04 48.77
CA ARG A 175 -39.50 31.39 49.37
C ARG A 175 -40.70 30.67 48.72
N HIS A 176 -41.41 29.95 49.61
CA HIS A 176 -42.87 29.76 49.80
C HIS A 176 -43.73 29.14 48.68
N ARG A 177 -44.29 28.01 49.10
CA ARG A 177 -45.58 27.42 48.69
C ARG A 177 -46.76 28.43 48.97
N PRO A 178 -48.01 28.25 48.45
CA PRO A 178 -48.82 27.04 48.65
C PRO A 178 -49.70 26.59 47.45
N PHE A 179 -50.05 25.32 47.50
CA PHE A 179 -51.36 24.64 47.43
C PHE A 179 -52.48 25.22 46.56
N ARG A 180 -52.99 24.40 45.59
CA ARG A 180 -54.41 24.03 45.47
C ARG A 180 -54.62 22.86 44.49
N ARG A 181 -55.45 21.94 44.96
CA ARG A 181 -56.11 20.84 44.25
C ARG A 181 -57.20 21.32 43.32
N GLU A 182 -57.57 20.48 42.36
CA GLU A 182 -58.92 19.91 41.99
C GLU A 182 -58.82 19.48 40.55
N ARG A 183 -58.93 18.22 40.24
CA ARG A 183 -59.98 17.20 40.05
C ARG A 183 -60.88 17.48 38.84
N HIS A 184 -61.12 16.30 38.29
CA HIS A 184 -62.21 15.82 37.46
C HIS A 184 -62.01 15.92 35.96
N GLU A 185 -62.01 14.80 35.40
CA GLU A 185 -62.97 13.74 34.96
C GLU A 185 -63.23 13.92 33.48
N THR A 186 -62.98 12.90 32.84
CA THR A 186 -63.76 11.83 32.18
C THR A 186 -64.11 12.03 30.71
N GLU A 187 -64.03 10.88 30.06
CA GLU A 187 -64.80 10.30 28.94
C GLU A 187 -64.37 10.72 27.51
N ALA A 188 -63.85 9.80 26.79
CA ALA A 188 -64.42 8.56 26.18
C ALA A 188 -65.11 8.82 24.83
N LYS A 189 -64.77 7.92 23.93
CA LYS A 189 -65.44 7.44 22.71
C LYS A 189 -65.06 8.08 21.39
N ALA A 190 -64.40 7.28 20.63
CA ALA A 190 -64.92 6.45 19.52
C ALA A 190 -65.13 7.16 18.20
N GLY A 191 -64.54 6.64 17.19
CA GLY A 191 -64.62 6.88 15.78
C GLY A 191 -63.48 6.17 15.08
#